data_8993b092c3d09359ff01bb44dbb10a90
#
_entry.id   8993b092c3d09359ff01bb44dbb10a90
#
_cell.length_a   1.000
_cell.length_b   1.000
_cell.length_c   1.000
_cell.angle_alpha   90.00
_cell.angle_beta   90.00
_cell.angle_gamma   90.00
#
_symmetry.space_group_name_H-M   'P 1'
#
loop_
_entity.id
_entity.type
_entity.pdbx_description
1 polymer ?
#
loop_
_entity_poly.entity_id
_entity_poly.type
_entity_poly.pdbx_seq_one_letter_code
_entity_poly.pdbx_strand_id
1 'polypeptide(L)'
;MNIHEYQAKQLLARYGAPTSDGRVVLRAEDAKTAAGELDGPIWVVKAQIHAGGRGKGSFKEAEAGDKGGVRVVKSVGEAAAEAEKMLGRTLVTHQTGPAGKVVNRVYIEDGSDIARELYLAALLDRKSSRISFVCSTEGGMNIEDVAAETPEKILTFTVDPASGLSDFHGRKVAFALELEGQQIKQCVKLIKTLYKMFVEKDMEMLEINPLVVTSSGDLLCLDAKMGFDGNAMYRQADIVALRDETEEDPKELAASKHDLNYIALDGEIGCMVNGAGLAMSTMDIIKLYGSEPANFLDVGGGATKEKVTEAFKIITSDPNVKGILVNIFGGIMRCDVIAEGVVAAVKEVGLQVPLVVRLEGTNVEEGKKIIGESGLNVIAADDLGDAAEKIVAAVKGA
;
A
#
# COMPACT_ATOMS: atom_id res chain seq x y z
N MET A 1 -6.58 0.39 0.22
CA MET A 1 -6.55 -0.49 -0.97
C MET A 1 -5.98 0.28 -2.15
N ASN A 2 -5.00 -0.26 -2.89
CA ASN A 2 -4.43 0.36 -4.08
C ASN A 2 -4.96 -0.31 -5.35
N ILE A 3 -4.88 0.40 -6.50
CA ILE A 3 -5.22 -0.13 -7.82
C ILE A 3 -4.07 0.11 -8.79
N HIS A 4 -4.06 -0.64 -9.91
CA HIS A 4 -3.05 -0.46 -10.96
C HIS A 4 -3.24 0.85 -11.74
N GLU A 5 -2.18 1.34 -12.36
CA GLU A 5 -2.18 2.56 -13.20
C GLU A 5 -3.27 2.52 -14.28
N TYR A 6 -3.41 1.40 -15.02
CA TYR A 6 -4.42 1.30 -16.06
C TYR A 6 -5.85 1.42 -15.51
N GLN A 7 -6.12 0.88 -14.31
CA GLN A 7 -7.41 1.01 -13.62
C GLN A 7 -7.64 2.45 -13.16
N ALA A 8 -6.58 3.10 -12.64
CA ALA A 8 -6.62 4.49 -12.26
C ALA A 8 -6.94 5.41 -13.45
N LYS A 9 -6.32 5.17 -14.62
CA LYS A 9 -6.61 5.92 -15.85
C LYS A 9 -8.03 5.67 -16.35
N GLN A 10 -8.53 4.44 -16.28
CA GLN A 10 -9.93 4.14 -16.60
C GLN A 10 -10.91 4.88 -15.66
N LEU A 11 -10.58 4.97 -14.37
CA LEU A 11 -11.40 5.70 -13.41
C LEU A 11 -11.37 7.22 -13.70
N LEU A 12 -10.19 7.79 -13.97
CA LEU A 12 -10.03 9.18 -14.41
C LEU A 12 -10.88 9.49 -15.64
N ALA A 13 -10.80 8.64 -16.66
CA ALA A 13 -11.56 8.81 -17.91
C ALA A 13 -13.09 8.76 -17.66
N ARG A 14 -13.58 7.86 -16.80
CA ARG A 14 -15.01 7.80 -16.40
C ARG A 14 -15.50 9.10 -15.76
N TYR A 15 -14.64 9.80 -15.04
CA TYR A 15 -14.95 11.10 -14.45
C TYR A 15 -14.72 12.27 -15.42
N GLY A 16 -14.19 12.00 -16.62
CA GLY A 16 -13.94 13.01 -17.67
C GLY A 16 -12.63 13.77 -17.50
N ALA A 17 -11.66 13.21 -16.78
CA ALA A 17 -10.28 13.67 -16.78
C ALA A 17 -9.56 13.19 -18.05
N PRO A 18 -8.68 14.01 -18.65
CA PRO A 18 -7.96 13.63 -19.87
C PRO A 18 -6.88 12.59 -19.58
N THR A 19 -6.92 11.46 -20.30
CA THR A 19 -5.95 10.37 -20.22
C THR A 19 -5.60 9.89 -21.64
N SER A 20 -4.40 9.31 -21.83
CA SER A 20 -4.06 8.58 -23.05
C SER A 20 -4.88 7.28 -23.16
N ASP A 21 -5.15 6.87 -24.39
CA ASP A 21 -5.73 5.56 -24.66
C ASP A 21 -4.72 4.44 -24.42
N GLY A 22 -5.21 3.29 -23.94
CA GLY A 22 -4.36 2.15 -23.67
C GLY A 22 -5.14 0.85 -23.43
N ARG A 23 -4.41 -0.25 -23.47
CA ARG A 23 -4.94 -1.62 -23.32
C ARG A 23 -4.12 -2.39 -22.29
N VAL A 24 -4.79 -3.06 -21.36
CA VAL A 24 -4.13 -4.00 -20.46
C VAL A 24 -3.93 -5.34 -21.13
N VAL A 25 -2.79 -5.95 -20.90
CA VAL A 25 -2.38 -7.24 -21.44
C VAL A 25 -2.03 -8.17 -20.29
N LEU A 26 -2.73 -9.28 -20.18
CA LEU A 26 -2.51 -10.32 -19.15
C LEU A 26 -1.73 -11.51 -19.70
N ARG A 27 -1.74 -11.72 -21.01
CA ARG A 27 -1.07 -12.83 -21.71
C ARG A 27 -0.30 -12.28 -22.90
N ALA A 28 0.93 -12.74 -23.10
CA ALA A 28 1.80 -12.26 -24.17
C ALA A 28 1.17 -12.34 -25.57
N GLU A 29 0.36 -13.39 -25.82
CA GLU A 29 -0.34 -13.61 -27.09
C GLU A 29 -1.33 -12.49 -27.44
N ASP A 30 -1.90 -11.79 -26.44
CA ASP A 30 -2.87 -10.72 -26.64
C ASP A 30 -2.19 -9.37 -26.95
N ALA A 31 -0.89 -9.23 -26.70
CA ALA A 31 -0.17 -7.96 -26.78
C ALA A 31 -0.17 -7.32 -28.17
N LYS A 32 -0.06 -8.16 -29.23
CA LYS A 32 -0.08 -7.68 -30.61
C LYS A 32 -1.44 -7.11 -31.00
N THR A 33 -2.53 -7.75 -30.58
CA THR A 33 -3.89 -7.27 -30.82
C THR A 33 -4.13 -5.98 -30.06
N ALA A 34 -3.77 -5.95 -28.77
CA ALA A 34 -3.91 -4.78 -27.90
C ALA A 34 -3.17 -3.54 -28.46
N ALA A 35 -1.93 -3.72 -28.92
CA ALA A 35 -1.17 -2.63 -29.54
C ALA A 35 -1.76 -2.18 -30.88
N GLY A 36 -2.33 -3.12 -31.66
CA GLY A 36 -2.96 -2.84 -32.95
C GLY A 36 -4.30 -2.08 -32.87
N GLU A 37 -4.92 -2.03 -31.68
CA GLU A 37 -6.13 -1.24 -31.41
C GLU A 37 -5.85 0.22 -31.05
N LEU A 38 -4.57 0.60 -30.92
CA LEU A 38 -4.12 1.94 -30.58
C LEU A 38 -3.64 2.69 -31.83
N ASP A 39 -3.76 4.02 -31.84
CA ASP A 39 -3.48 4.84 -33.02
C ASP A 39 -1.99 4.89 -33.40
N GLY A 40 -1.07 4.85 -32.43
CA GLY A 40 0.37 4.99 -32.66
C GLY A 40 0.76 6.40 -33.16
N PRO A 41 1.90 6.59 -33.81
CA PRO A 41 2.97 5.62 -34.20
C PRO A 41 3.97 5.30 -33.10
N ILE A 42 3.74 5.72 -31.89
CA ILE A 42 4.56 5.44 -30.71
C ILE A 42 3.69 4.73 -29.68
N TRP A 43 4.19 3.64 -29.13
CA TRP A 43 3.56 2.91 -28.03
C TRP A 43 4.46 2.92 -26.81
N VAL A 44 3.85 2.99 -25.62
CA VAL A 44 4.56 2.86 -24.35
C VAL A 44 4.08 1.59 -23.65
N VAL A 45 5.01 0.68 -23.40
CA VAL A 45 4.74 -0.62 -22.76
C VAL A 45 5.17 -0.50 -21.29
N LYS A 46 4.21 -0.61 -20.37
CA LYS A 46 4.41 -0.34 -18.94
C LYS A 46 4.09 -1.58 -18.10
N ALA A 47 5.07 -2.09 -17.37
CA ALA A 47 4.83 -3.10 -16.33
C ALA A 47 3.85 -2.55 -15.28
N GLN A 48 2.87 -3.35 -14.89
CA GLN A 48 1.87 -2.98 -13.89
C GLN A 48 2.15 -3.73 -12.58
N ILE A 49 2.72 -3.00 -11.62
CA ILE A 49 2.95 -3.42 -10.24
C ILE A 49 2.58 -2.26 -9.31
N HIS A 50 2.20 -2.55 -8.06
CA HIS A 50 1.90 -1.52 -7.05
C HIS A 50 3.18 -0.89 -6.47
N ALA A 51 4.10 -0.46 -7.34
CA ALA A 51 5.32 0.24 -6.96
C ALA A 51 5.69 1.31 -7.98
N GLY A 52 6.23 2.42 -7.48
CA GLY A 52 6.80 3.48 -8.30
C GLY A 52 8.22 3.16 -8.79
N GLY A 53 8.76 4.05 -9.63
CA GLY A 53 10.12 3.92 -10.15
C GLY A 53 10.32 2.82 -11.19
N ARG A 54 9.24 2.32 -11.80
CA ARG A 54 9.26 1.22 -12.78
C ARG A 54 10.21 1.47 -13.96
N GLY A 55 10.25 2.70 -14.47
CA GLY A 55 11.12 3.07 -15.59
C GLY A 55 12.61 2.94 -15.30
N LYS A 56 13.02 3.16 -14.04
CA LYS A 56 14.40 3.04 -13.55
C LYS A 56 14.68 1.68 -12.90
N GLY A 57 13.67 0.81 -12.80
CA GLY A 57 13.82 -0.52 -12.25
C GLY A 57 14.62 -1.46 -13.15
N SER A 58 15.01 -2.61 -12.61
CA SER A 58 15.68 -3.68 -13.35
C SER A 58 14.95 -5.01 -13.14
N PHE A 59 14.99 -5.87 -14.14
CA PHE A 59 14.43 -7.22 -14.02
C PHE A 59 15.51 -8.18 -13.49
N LYS A 60 15.09 -9.17 -12.70
CA LYS A 60 16.00 -10.21 -12.20
C LYS A 60 16.41 -11.20 -13.30
N GLU A 61 15.47 -11.49 -14.19
CA GLU A 61 15.65 -12.45 -15.27
C GLU A 61 16.28 -11.79 -16.49
N ALA A 62 17.39 -12.38 -16.99
CA ALA A 62 18.17 -11.83 -18.10
C ALA A 62 17.35 -11.75 -19.42
N GLU A 63 16.38 -12.63 -19.59
CA GLU A 63 15.48 -12.66 -20.76
C GLU A 63 14.63 -11.38 -20.89
N ALA A 64 14.41 -10.68 -19.79
CA ALA A 64 13.72 -9.38 -19.81
C ALA A 64 14.60 -8.26 -20.44
N GLY A 65 15.89 -8.46 -20.54
CA GLY A 65 16.87 -7.48 -21.05
C GLY A 65 17.20 -6.38 -20.04
N ASP A 66 18.01 -5.41 -20.45
CA ASP A 66 18.57 -4.37 -19.58
C ASP A 66 17.65 -3.15 -19.39
N LYS A 67 16.50 -3.12 -20.06
CA LYS A 67 15.54 -2.01 -19.96
C LYS A 67 14.65 -2.15 -18.74
N GLY A 68 14.24 -1.02 -18.14
CA GLY A 68 13.27 -1.00 -17.05
C GLY A 68 11.86 -1.43 -17.46
N GLY A 69 10.93 -1.25 -16.51
CA GLY A 69 9.52 -1.62 -16.68
C GLY A 69 8.67 -0.62 -17.46
N VAL A 70 9.25 0.41 -18.09
CA VAL A 70 8.59 1.35 -19.00
C VAL A 70 9.41 1.46 -20.27
N ARG A 71 8.82 1.09 -21.41
CA ARG A 71 9.56 0.96 -22.69
C ARG A 71 8.80 1.65 -23.82
N VAL A 72 9.48 2.57 -24.50
CA VAL A 72 8.93 3.27 -25.67
C VAL A 72 9.34 2.51 -26.94
N VAL A 73 8.38 2.24 -27.82
CA VAL A 73 8.57 1.47 -29.06
C VAL A 73 7.82 2.13 -30.21
N LYS A 74 8.18 1.76 -31.44
CA LYS A 74 7.69 2.41 -32.67
C LYS A 74 6.92 1.49 -33.59
N SER A 75 6.61 0.28 -33.17
CA SER A 75 5.80 -0.66 -33.91
C SER A 75 4.99 -1.59 -33.01
N VAL A 76 3.88 -2.07 -33.51
CA VAL A 76 3.02 -3.08 -32.86
C VAL A 76 3.82 -4.36 -32.55
N GLY A 77 4.73 -4.78 -33.46
CA GLY A 77 5.57 -5.94 -33.23
C GLY A 77 6.57 -5.76 -32.08
N GLU A 78 7.19 -4.60 -31.97
CA GLU A 78 8.06 -4.26 -30.83
C GLU A 78 7.26 -4.19 -29.52
N ALA A 79 6.04 -3.62 -29.54
CA ALA A 79 5.20 -3.56 -28.36
C ALA A 79 4.86 -4.96 -27.83
N ALA A 80 4.51 -5.88 -28.73
CA ALA A 80 4.25 -7.27 -28.37
C ALA A 80 5.51 -7.96 -27.80
N ALA A 81 6.67 -7.79 -28.44
CA ALA A 81 7.93 -8.37 -27.98
C ALA A 81 8.37 -7.84 -26.60
N GLU A 82 8.21 -6.55 -26.34
CA GLU A 82 8.56 -5.95 -25.04
C GLU A 82 7.55 -6.38 -23.96
N ALA A 83 6.27 -6.53 -24.25
CA ALA A 83 5.29 -7.08 -23.33
C ALA A 83 5.61 -8.54 -22.93
N GLU A 84 5.98 -9.39 -23.90
CA GLU A 84 6.39 -10.78 -23.68
C GLU A 84 7.62 -10.88 -22.77
N LYS A 85 8.61 -10.00 -22.97
CA LYS A 85 9.81 -9.93 -22.11
C LYS A 85 9.51 -9.55 -20.67
N MET A 86 8.46 -8.76 -20.42
CA MET A 86 8.13 -8.29 -19.06
C MET A 86 7.21 -9.27 -18.32
N LEU A 87 6.23 -9.87 -19.00
CA LEU A 87 5.23 -10.73 -18.36
C LEU A 87 5.88 -11.95 -17.69
N GLY A 88 5.48 -12.19 -16.43
CA GLY A 88 6.01 -13.28 -15.61
C GLY A 88 7.41 -13.05 -15.06
N ARG A 89 8.04 -11.89 -15.28
CA ARG A 89 9.38 -11.55 -14.78
C ARG A 89 9.29 -10.66 -13.56
N THR A 90 10.35 -10.70 -12.74
CA THR A 90 10.41 -9.95 -11.46
C THR A 90 11.08 -8.61 -11.66
N LEU A 91 10.30 -7.54 -11.54
CA LEU A 91 10.78 -6.16 -11.59
C LEU A 91 11.20 -5.67 -10.19
N VAL A 92 12.43 -5.22 -10.07
CA VAL A 92 13.00 -4.63 -8.86
C VAL A 92 13.05 -3.11 -9.03
N THR A 93 12.47 -2.38 -8.08
CA THR A 93 12.53 -0.92 -7.99
C THR A 93 12.97 -0.51 -6.59
N HIS A 94 13.25 0.77 -6.37
CA HIS A 94 13.56 1.27 -5.01
C HIS A 94 12.41 1.06 -4.01
N GLN A 95 11.16 0.97 -4.49
CA GLN A 95 9.98 0.75 -3.63
C GLN A 95 9.69 -0.74 -3.37
N THR A 96 10.07 -1.63 -4.26
CA THR A 96 9.86 -3.08 -4.05
C THR A 96 10.91 -3.72 -3.16
N GLY A 97 12.01 -3.02 -2.91
CA GLY A 97 13.20 -3.64 -2.32
C GLY A 97 13.80 -4.74 -3.22
N PRO A 98 14.81 -5.47 -2.73
CA PRO A 98 15.53 -6.49 -3.52
C PRO A 98 14.67 -7.72 -3.86
N ALA A 99 13.57 -7.95 -3.15
CA ALA A 99 12.63 -9.04 -3.47
C ALA A 99 11.93 -8.82 -4.81
N GLY A 100 11.68 -7.57 -5.21
CA GLY A 100 10.98 -7.23 -6.43
C GLY A 100 9.51 -7.66 -6.42
N LYS A 101 8.81 -7.41 -7.53
CA LYS A 101 7.43 -7.86 -7.77
C LYS A 101 7.33 -8.52 -9.13
N VAL A 102 6.58 -9.61 -9.22
CA VAL A 102 6.31 -10.29 -10.49
C VAL A 102 5.35 -9.45 -11.32
N VAL A 103 5.68 -9.23 -12.60
CA VAL A 103 4.85 -8.49 -13.54
C VAL A 103 3.78 -9.42 -14.12
N ASN A 104 2.60 -9.44 -13.51
CA ASN A 104 1.48 -10.27 -13.95
C ASN A 104 0.66 -9.64 -15.07
N ARG A 105 0.88 -8.36 -15.35
CA ARG A 105 0.19 -7.59 -16.38
C ARG A 105 1.03 -6.45 -16.91
N VAL A 106 0.78 -6.09 -18.16
CA VAL A 106 1.42 -4.97 -18.85
C VAL A 106 0.33 -4.06 -19.38
N TYR A 107 0.57 -2.76 -19.37
CA TYR A 107 -0.29 -1.77 -19.99
C TYR A 107 0.41 -1.21 -21.22
N ILE A 108 -0.23 -1.29 -22.38
CA ILE A 108 0.25 -0.69 -23.63
C ILE A 108 -0.61 0.53 -23.91
N GLU A 109 0.00 1.68 -24.06
CA GLU A 109 -0.71 2.94 -24.32
C GLU A 109 -0.10 3.72 -25.47
N ASP A 110 -0.88 4.64 -26.05
CA ASP A 110 -0.38 5.58 -27.04
C ASP A 110 0.65 6.51 -26.42
N GLY A 111 1.76 6.71 -27.13
CA GLY A 111 2.79 7.67 -26.75
C GLY A 111 2.25 9.09 -26.83
N SER A 112 2.57 9.88 -25.80
CA SER A 112 2.17 11.28 -25.72
C SER A 112 3.33 12.19 -26.13
N ASP A 113 3.03 13.25 -26.84
CA ASP A 113 4.01 14.29 -27.18
C ASP A 113 4.09 15.30 -26.03
N ILE A 114 5.11 15.15 -25.19
CA ILE A 114 5.27 15.84 -23.91
C ILE A 114 6.09 17.13 -24.12
N ALA A 115 5.47 18.29 -23.85
CA ALA A 115 6.18 19.57 -23.80
C ALA A 115 6.67 19.93 -22.40
N ARG A 116 5.86 19.61 -21.34
CA ARG A 116 6.21 19.84 -19.93
C ARG A 116 5.66 18.73 -19.05
N GLU A 117 6.43 18.37 -18.04
CA GLU A 117 6.00 17.44 -16.98
C GLU A 117 5.76 18.20 -15.69
N LEU A 118 4.63 17.93 -15.03
CA LEU A 118 4.16 18.59 -13.84
C LEU A 118 3.77 17.53 -12.80
N TYR A 119 3.77 17.93 -11.53
CA TYR A 119 3.30 17.09 -10.42
C TYR A 119 1.95 17.59 -9.90
N LEU A 120 1.01 16.67 -9.66
CA LEU A 120 -0.27 16.97 -9.05
C LEU A 120 -0.73 15.81 -8.18
N ALA A 121 -1.01 16.08 -6.91
CA ALA A 121 -1.57 15.07 -6.01
C ALA A 121 -2.71 15.65 -5.16
N ALA A 122 -3.60 14.76 -4.72
CA ALA A 122 -4.56 15.02 -3.66
C ALA A 122 -4.43 13.91 -2.61
N LEU A 123 -4.44 14.28 -1.34
CA LEU A 123 -4.29 13.36 -0.22
C LEU A 123 -5.12 13.80 0.99
N LEU A 124 -5.47 12.84 1.83
CA LEU A 124 -6.09 13.13 3.11
C LEU A 124 -5.00 13.57 4.10
N ASP A 125 -4.98 14.87 4.40
CA ASP A 125 -4.07 15.42 5.42
C ASP A 125 -4.64 15.18 6.82
N ARG A 126 -4.02 14.26 7.55
CA ARG A 126 -4.44 13.88 8.91
C ARG A 126 -4.28 15.01 9.92
N LYS A 127 -3.31 15.92 9.71
CA LYS A 127 -3.06 17.04 10.62
C LYS A 127 -4.20 18.06 10.59
N SER A 128 -4.68 18.39 9.40
CA SER A 128 -5.80 19.32 9.22
C SER A 128 -7.17 18.64 9.15
N SER A 129 -7.22 17.29 9.03
CA SER A 129 -8.42 16.49 8.75
C SER A 129 -9.16 16.96 7.49
N ARG A 130 -8.39 17.33 6.46
CA ARG A 130 -8.91 17.88 5.20
C ARG A 130 -8.22 17.22 4.00
N ILE A 131 -8.86 17.33 2.85
CA ILE A 131 -8.23 16.98 1.58
C ILE A 131 -7.25 18.11 1.22
N SER A 132 -5.99 17.74 1.02
CA SER A 132 -4.93 18.64 0.57
C SER A 132 -4.57 18.34 -0.87
N PHE A 133 -4.37 19.40 -1.65
CA PHE A 133 -3.74 19.33 -2.96
C PHE A 133 -2.28 19.75 -2.85
N VAL A 134 -1.43 19.01 -3.55
CA VAL A 134 0.01 19.29 -3.69
C VAL A 134 0.31 19.38 -5.18
N CYS A 135 0.99 20.42 -5.60
CA CYS A 135 1.41 20.55 -6.99
C CYS A 135 2.79 21.20 -7.12
N SER A 136 3.51 20.86 -8.19
CA SER A 136 4.84 21.38 -8.51
C SER A 136 5.05 21.43 -10.03
N THR A 137 5.91 22.36 -10.46
CA THR A 137 6.43 22.40 -11.83
C THR A 137 7.44 21.29 -12.12
N GLU A 138 7.91 20.59 -11.09
CA GLU A 138 8.86 19.48 -11.19
C GLU A 138 8.07 18.15 -11.24
N GLY A 139 7.69 17.72 -12.45
CA GLY A 139 7.03 16.44 -12.71
C GLY A 139 8.01 15.34 -13.14
N GLY A 140 7.56 14.09 -13.11
CA GLY A 140 8.36 12.93 -13.48
C GLY A 140 9.49 12.60 -12.51
N MET A 141 9.57 13.31 -11.39
CA MET A 141 10.56 13.14 -10.32
C MET A 141 9.88 12.65 -9.04
N ASN A 142 10.72 12.22 -8.08
CA ASN A 142 10.28 11.90 -6.73
C ASN A 142 9.96 13.22 -5.99
N ILE A 143 8.72 13.38 -5.52
CA ILE A 143 8.28 14.63 -4.90
C ILE A 143 8.98 14.90 -3.55
N GLU A 144 9.40 13.84 -2.86
CA GLU A 144 10.16 13.92 -1.61
C GLU A 144 11.52 14.57 -1.83
N ASP A 145 12.17 14.28 -2.95
CA ASP A 145 13.45 14.90 -3.33
C ASP A 145 13.24 16.39 -3.64
N VAL A 146 12.17 16.73 -4.37
CA VAL A 146 11.78 18.12 -4.64
C VAL A 146 11.48 18.86 -3.33
N ALA A 147 10.79 18.21 -2.39
CA ALA A 147 10.49 18.81 -1.08
C ALA A 147 11.74 19.07 -0.24
N ALA A 148 12.76 18.23 -0.37
CA ALA A 148 14.03 18.39 0.33
C ALA A 148 14.95 19.44 -0.30
N GLU A 149 15.02 19.48 -1.64
CA GLU A 149 15.97 20.33 -2.38
C GLU A 149 15.40 21.70 -2.76
N THR A 150 14.13 21.77 -3.16
CA THR A 150 13.46 22.98 -3.67
C THR A 150 12.02 23.12 -3.16
N PRO A 151 11.80 23.20 -1.83
CA PRO A 151 10.47 23.25 -1.23
C PRO A 151 9.60 24.42 -1.71
N GLU A 152 10.22 25.51 -2.17
CA GLU A 152 9.53 26.69 -2.73
C GLU A 152 8.81 26.40 -4.06
N LYS A 153 9.16 25.31 -4.76
CA LYS A 153 8.46 24.84 -5.96
C LYS A 153 7.20 24.03 -5.68
N ILE A 154 6.92 23.74 -4.41
CA ILE A 154 5.75 22.97 -4.00
C ILE A 154 4.69 23.91 -3.45
N LEU A 155 3.53 23.94 -4.09
CA LEU A 155 2.33 24.53 -3.54
C LEU A 155 1.48 23.46 -2.86
N THR A 156 1.14 23.70 -1.60
CA THR A 156 0.15 22.89 -0.85
C THR A 156 -0.99 23.76 -0.36
N PHE A 157 -2.22 23.27 -0.47
CA PHE A 157 -3.39 23.90 0.15
C PHE A 157 -4.45 22.86 0.51
N THR A 158 -5.22 23.17 1.53
CA THR A 158 -6.33 22.33 1.99
C THR A 158 -7.67 22.84 1.48
N VAL A 159 -8.62 21.94 1.26
CA VAL A 159 -10.00 22.26 0.92
C VAL A 159 -10.87 22.10 2.15
N ASP A 160 -11.62 23.14 2.50
CA ASP A 160 -12.58 23.07 3.60
C ASP A 160 -13.80 22.24 3.15
N PRO A 161 -14.14 21.13 3.84
CA PRO A 161 -15.24 20.26 3.42
C PRO A 161 -16.63 20.93 3.48
N ALA A 162 -16.78 21.98 4.29
CA ALA A 162 -18.06 22.70 4.38
C ALA A 162 -18.32 23.59 3.17
N SER A 163 -17.27 24.21 2.61
CA SER A 163 -17.38 25.06 1.41
C SER A 163 -17.12 24.30 0.11
N GLY A 164 -16.42 23.18 0.21
CA GLY A 164 -15.97 22.38 -0.94
C GLY A 164 -14.93 23.10 -1.79
N LEU A 165 -14.59 22.48 -2.92
CA LEU A 165 -13.63 23.01 -3.87
C LEU A 165 -14.32 23.97 -4.85
N SER A 166 -13.75 25.16 -5.00
CA SER A 166 -14.24 26.20 -5.92
C SER A 166 -13.25 26.44 -7.09
N ASP A 167 -13.70 27.16 -8.11
CA ASP A 167 -12.86 27.54 -9.27
C ASP A 167 -11.60 28.33 -8.89
N PHE A 168 -11.64 29.04 -7.75
CA PHE A 168 -10.49 29.73 -7.19
C PHE A 168 -9.33 28.76 -6.91
N HIS A 169 -9.62 27.60 -6.31
CA HIS A 169 -8.60 26.59 -6.01
C HIS A 169 -7.94 26.06 -7.29
N GLY A 170 -8.74 25.78 -8.34
CA GLY A 170 -8.21 25.35 -9.62
C GLY A 170 -7.33 26.41 -10.30
N ARG A 171 -7.71 27.70 -10.20
CA ARG A 171 -6.85 28.80 -10.70
C ARG A 171 -5.56 28.93 -9.90
N LYS A 172 -5.62 28.72 -8.56
CA LYS A 172 -4.41 28.74 -7.71
C LYS A 172 -3.41 27.67 -8.14
N VAL A 173 -3.89 26.45 -8.43
CA VAL A 173 -3.05 25.37 -8.98
C VAL A 173 -2.52 25.75 -10.36
N ALA A 174 -3.38 26.26 -11.26
CA ALA A 174 -2.95 26.62 -12.60
C ALA A 174 -1.82 27.65 -12.61
N PHE A 175 -1.89 28.66 -11.76
CA PHE A 175 -0.84 29.67 -11.65
C PHE A 175 0.44 29.12 -11.02
N ALA A 176 0.33 28.25 -10.01
CA ALA A 176 1.49 27.60 -9.40
C ALA A 176 2.22 26.67 -10.39
N LEU A 177 1.47 26.04 -11.32
CA LEU A 177 2.01 25.22 -12.39
C LEU A 177 2.43 26.03 -13.63
N GLU A 178 2.37 27.37 -13.55
CA GLU A 178 2.71 28.28 -14.66
C GLU A 178 1.93 27.95 -15.94
N LEU A 179 0.64 27.63 -15.80
CA LEU A 179 -0.25 27.35 -16.91
C LEU A 179 -0.85 28.65 -17.46
N GLU A 180 -1.06 28.69 -18.77
CA GLU A 180 -1.51 29.89 -19.46
C GLU A 180 -2.77 29.63 -20.31
N GLY A 181 -3.47 30.70 -20.66
CA GLY A 181 -4.56 30.69 -21.63
C GLY A 181 -5.63 29.64 -21.37
N GLN A 182 -5.81 28.71 -22.31
CA GLN A 182 -6.80 27.63 -22.22
C GLN A 182 -6.43 26.57 -21.19
N GLN A 183 -5.15 26.39 -20.88
CA GLN A 183 -4.66 25.44 -19.87
C GLN A 183 -5.22 25.75 -18.47
N ILE A 184 -5.40 27.05 -18.14
CA ILE A 184 -6.00 27.48 -16.87
C ILE A 184 -7.42 26.92 -16.74
N LYS A 185 -8.24 26.98 -17.79
CA LYS A 185 -9.61 26.45 -17.79
C LYS A 185 -9.62 24.93 -17.69
N GLN A 186 -8.71 24.25 -18.40
CA GLN A 186 -8.54 22.80 -18.32
C GLN A 186 -8.13 22.38 -16.91
N CYS A 187 -7.18 23.06 -16.28
CA CYS A 187 -6.74 22.82 -14.91
C CYS A 187 -7.89 23.01 -13.91
N VAL A 188 -8.66 24.07 -13.99
CA VAL A 188 -9.84 24.30 -13.13
C VAL A 188 -10.82 23.15 -13.26
N LYS A 189 -11.13 22.68 -14.47
CA LYS A 189 -12.00 21.55 -14.72
C LYS A 189 -11.41 20.26 -14.12
N LEU A 190 -10.12 20.01 -14.36
CA LEU A 190 -9.42 18.84 -13.87
C LEU A 190 -9.45 18.78 -12.33
N ILE A 191 -9.05 19.83 -11.64
CA ILE A 191 -9.03 19.89 -10.16
C ILE A 191 -10.43 19.61 -9.57
N LYS A 192 -11.48 20.18 -10.17
CA LYS A 192 -12.88 19.90 -9.74
C LYS A 192 -13.26 18.43 -9.95
N THR A 193 -12.85 17.86 -11.07
CA THR A 193 -13.08 16.44 -11.39
C THR A 193 -12.37 15.54 -10.38
N LEU A 194 -11.08 15.81 -10.10
CA LEU A 194 -10.29 15.02 -9.16
C LEU A 194 -10.83 15.11 -7.73
N TYR A 195 -11.22 16.30 -7.28
CA TYR A 195 -11.81 16.47 -5.95
C TYR A 195 -13.14 15.72 -5.81
N LYS A 196 -14.01 15.82 -6.83
CA LYS A 196 -15.29 15.08 -6.86
C LYS A 196 -15.03 13.58 -6.77
N MET A 197 -14.14 13.05 -7.60
CA MET A 197 -13.79 11.63 -7.61
C MET A 197 -13.18 11.20 -6.27
N PHE A 198 -12.30 12.01 -5.70
CA PHE A 198 -11.64 11.74 -4.41
C PHE A 198 -12.67 11.54 -3.30
N VAL A 199 -13.65 12.44 -3.20
CA VAL A 199 -14.73 12.36 -2.19
C VAL A 199 -15.69 11.21 -2.47
N GLU A 200 -16.16 11.05 -3.71
CA GLU A 200 -17.17 10.04 -4.06
C GLU A 200 -16.64 8.60 -3.96
N LYS A 201 -15.32 8.41 -4.11
CA LYS A 201 -14.69 7.10 -4.08
C LYS A 201 -13.94 6.79 -2.76
N ASP A 202 -14.10 7.63 -1.76
CA ASP A 202 -13.40 7.48 -0.47
C ASP A 202 -11.89 7.25 -0.66
N MET A 203 -11.25 8.14 -1.41
CA MET A 203 -9.82 8.03 -1.68
C MET A 203 -9.00 8.53 -0.48
N GLU A 204 -7.85 7.93 -0.25
CA GLU A 204 -6.83 8.41 0.69
C GLU A 204 -5.74 9.20 -0.03
N MET A 205 -5.45 8.80 -1.27
CA MET A 205 -4.39 9.38 -2.09
C MET A 205 -4.71 9.24 -3.57
N LEU A 206 -4.45 10.31 -4.30
CA LEU A 206 -4.43 10.38 -5.75
C LEU A 206 -3.18 11.14 -6.15
N GLU A 207 -2.28 10.52 -6.89
CA GLU A 207 -1.08 11.13 -7.44
C GLU A 207 -1.09 11.02 -8.96
N ILE A 208 -0.82 12.13 -9.63
CA ILE A 208 -0.61 12.20 -11.08
C ILE A 208 0.82 12.69 -11.29
N ASN A 209 1.69 11.78 -11.68
CA ASN A 209 3.12 12.06 -11.83
C ASN A 209 3.74 11.28 -13.00
N PRO A 210 3.82 11.95 -14.19
CA PRO A 210 3.52 13.35 -14.41
C PRO A 210 2.07 13.63 -14.86
N LEU A 211 1.59 14.81 -14.50
CA LEU A 211 0.60 15.54 -15.28
C LEU A 211 1.37 16.26 -16.38
N VAL A 212 1.00 16.09 -17.64
CA VAL A 212 1.75 16.68 -18.73
C VAL A 212 0.99 17.80 -19.44
N VAL A 213 1.74 18.76 -19.96
CA VAL A 213 1.29 19.65 -21.02
C VAL A 213 1.80 19.05 -22.31
N THR A 214 0.91 18.74 -23.24
CA THR A 214 1.27 18.23 -24.58
C THR A 214 1.78 19.34 -25.47
N SER A 215 2.44 19.01 -26.59
CA SER A 215 2.87 20.00 -27.59
C SER A 215 1.68 20.75 -28.24
N SER A 216 0.46 20.18 -28.21
CA SER A 216 -0.77 20.89 -28.60
C SER A 216 -1.24 21.89 -27.54
N GLY A 217 -0.64 21.89 -26.36
CA GLY A 217 -1.02 22.76 -25.23
C GLY A 217 -2.12 22.22 -24.34
N ASP A 218 -2.49 20.95 -24.48
CA ASP A 218 -3.52 20.32 -23.65
C ASP A 218 -2.94 19.65 -22.41
N LEU A 219 -3.72 19.61 -21.32
CA LEU A 219 -3.37 18.84 -20.12
C LEU A 219 -3.74 17.37 -20.29
N LEU A 220 -2.86 16.48 -19.83
CA LEU A 220 -3.06 15.03 -19.87
C LEU A 220 -2.53 14.37 -18.61
N CYS A 221 -3.31 13.49 -17.98
CA CYS A 221 -2.88 12.63 -16.87
C CYS A 221 -2.12 11.44 -17.45
N LEU A 222 -0.80 11.45 -17.41
CA LEU A 222 0.03 10.45 -18.08
C LEU A 222 0.25 9.20 -17.22
N ASP A 223 0.56 9.37 -15.94
CA ASP A 223 0.64 8.28 -14.94
C ASP A 223 -0.18 8.66 -13.73
N ALA A 224 -0.86 7.68 -13.13
CA ALA A 224 -1.71 7.88 -11.97
C ALA A 224 -1.58 6.75 -10.97
N LYS A 225 -1.46 7.11 -9.69
CA LYS A 225 -1.48 6.21 -8.54
C LYS A 225 -2.64 6.58 -7.64
N MET A 226 -3.43 5.59 -7.24
CA MET A 226 -4.63 5.80 -6.43
C MET A 226 -4.69 4.81 -5.27
N GLY A 227 -4.96 5.35 -4.08
CA GLY A 227 -5.25 4.60 -2.86
C GLY A 227 -6.62 4.97 -2.31
N PHE A 228 -7.32 3.99 -1.76
CA PHE A 228 -8.68 4.12 -1.23
C PHE A 228 -8.72 3.70 0.24
N ASP A 229 -9.57 4.37 1.02
CA ASP A 229 -9.80 4.03 2.42
C ASP A 229 -10.35 2.60 2.55
N GLY A 230 -9.56 1.70 3.13
CA GLY A 230 -9.95 0.32 3.36
C GLY A 230 -11.23 0.19 4.18
N ASN A 231 -11.48 1.14 5.10
CA ASN A 231 -12.67 1.15 5.95
C ASN A 231 -13.95 1.51 5.18
N ALA A 232 -13.83 2.14 4.01
CA ALA A 232 -14.98 2.53 3.18
C ALA A 232 -15.33 1.50 2.10
N MET A 233 -14.53 0.44 1.93
CA MET A 233 -14.70 -0.51 0.83
C MET A 233 -16.04 -1.25 0.84
N TYR A 234 -16.70 -1.39 1.99
CA TYR A 234 -18.05 -1.99 2.07
C TYR A 234 -19.10 -1.25 1.23
N ARG A 235 -18.89 0.03 0.91
CA ARG A 235 -19.77 0.85 0.07
C ARG A 235 -19.21 1.15 -1.32
N GLN A 236 -18.01 0.69 -1.66
CA GLN A 236 -17.31 0.93 -2.93
C GLN A 236 -17.11 -0.39 -3.69
N ALA A 237 -18.19 -1.12 -3.98
CA ALA A 237 -18.14 -2.44 -4.62
C ALA A 237 -17.41 -2.42 -5.98
N ASP A 238 -17.53 -1.33 -6.76
CA ASP A 238 -16.85 -1.16 -8.04
C ASP A 238 -15.33 -0.98 -7.87
N ILE A 239 -14.89 -0.41 -6.75
CA ILE A 239 -13.46 -0.29 -6.43
C ILE A 239 -12.92 -1.63 -5.91
N VAL A 240 -13.67 -2.32 -5.04
CA VAL A 240 -13.30 -3.66 -4.56
C VAL A 240 -13.09 -4.64 -5.72
N ALA A 241 -13.90 -4.54 -6.78
CA ALA A 241 -13.74 -5.37 -7.98
C ALA A 241 -12.43 -5.14 -8.76
N LEU A 242 -11.70 -4.04 -8.46
CA LEU A 242 -10.39 -3.73 -9.04
C LEU A 242 -9.21 -4.28 -8.23
N ARG A 243 -9.48 -4.88 -7.05
CA ARG A 243 -8.45 -5.41 -6.16
C ARG A 243 -7.60 -6.47 -6.85
N ASP A 244 -6.30 -6.38 -6.67
CA ASP A 244 -5.35 -7.40 -7.10
C ASP A 244 -4.65 -8.01 -5.88
N GLU A 245 -5.14 -9.16 -5.45
CA GLU A 245 -4.58 -9.87 -4.29
C GLU A 245 -3.13 -10.33 -4.51
N THR A 246 -2.66 -10.43 -5.76
CA THR A 246 -1.27 -10.82 -6.06
C THR A 246 -0.25 -9.71 -5.75
N GLU A 247 -0.73 -8.50 -5.56
CA GLU A 247 0.09 -7.33 -5.17
C GLU A 247 0.15 -7.12 -3.66
N GLU A 248 -0.70 -7.80 -2.89
CA GLU A 248 -0.75 -7.69 -1.43
C GLU A 248 0.28 -8.59 -0.76
N ASP A 249 0.60 -8.31 0.50
CA ASP A 249 1.41 -9.23 1.29
C ASP A 249 0.59 -10.50 1.59
N PRO A 250 1.12 -11.71 1.35
CA PRO A 250 0.38 -12.96 1.57
C PRO A 250 -0.10 -13.16 3.01
N LYS A 251 0.65 -12.65 4.00
CA LYS A 251 0.28 -12.75 5.43
C LYS A 251 -0.85 -11.77 5.76
N GLU A 252 -0.80 -10.54 5.23
CA GLU A 252 -1.88 -9.56 5.37
C GLU A 252 -3.17 -10.05 4.69
N LEU A 253 -3.03 -10.64 3.51
CA LEU A 253 -4.15 -11.27 2.81
C LEU A 253 -4.74 -12.46 3.60
N ALA A 254 -3.90 -13.33 4.18
CA ALA A 254 -4.35 -14.43 5.02
C ALA A 254 -5.08 -13.90 6.26
N ALA A 255 -4.54 -12.89 6.92
CA ALA A 255 -5.12 -12.25 8.10
C ALA A 255 -6.49 -11.63 7.81
N SER A 256 -6.65 -10.97 6.68
CA SER A 256 -7.92 -10.33 6.29
C SER A 256 -9.07 -11.33 6.13
N LYS A 257 -8.80 -12.59 5.77
CA LYS A 257 -9.80 -13.66 5.65
C LYS A 257 -10.38 -14.09 7.00
N HIS A 258 -9.69 -13.76 8.08
CA HIS A 258 -10.09 -14.08 9.46
C HIS A 258 -10.47 -12.84 10.28
N ASP A 259 -10.70 -11.70 9.63
CA ASP A 259 -10.95 -10.39 10.28
C ASP A 259 -9.85 -10.03 11.30
N LEU A 260 -8.60 -10.28 10.97
CA LEU A 260 -7.44 -9.89 11.74
C LEU A 260 -6.78 -8.67 11.08
N ASN A 261 -6.42 -7.68 11.88
CA ASN A 261 -5.63 -6.55 11.41
C ASN A 261 -4.14 -6.89 11.54
N TYR A 262 -3.50 -7.23 10.43
CA TYR A 262 -2.09 -7.61 10.37
C TYR A 262 -1.33 -6.69 9.42
N ILE A 263 -0.11 -6.28 9.84
CA ILE A 263 0.86 -5.58 8.98
C ILE A 263 2.20 -6.28 9.18
N ALA A 264 2.82 -6.73 8.10
CA ALA A 264 4.13 -7.33 8.12
C ALA A 264 5.21 -6.26 8.36
N LEU A 265 6.19 -6.57 9.20
CA LEU A 265 7.37 -5.75 9.49
C LEU A 265 8.63 -6.62 9.37
N ASP A 266 9.82 -5.98 9.43
CA ASP A 266 11.10 -6.65 9.18
C ASP A 266 11.81 -7.21 10.44
N GLY A 267 11.13 -7.22 11.60
CA GLY A 267 11.72 -7.63 12.86
C GLY A 267 11.70 -9.14 13.12
N GLU A 268 12.04 -9.51 14.36
CA GLU A 268 12.20 -10.90 14.80
C GLU A 268 11.27 -11.31 15.95
N ILE A 269 10.53 -10.37 16.54
CA ILE A 269 9.56 -10.65 17.60
C ILE A 269 8.13 -10.52 17.05
N GLY A 270 7.44 -11.65 16.95
CA GLY A 270 6.02 -11.68 16.59
C GLY A 270 5.16 -11.10 17.69
N CYS A 271 4.18 -10.29 17.34
CA CYS A 271 3.27 -9.61 18.26
C CYS A 271 1.83 -10.06 18.05
N MET A 272 1.13 -10.42 19.14
CA MET A 272 -0.32 -10.63 19.14
C MET A 272 -0.95 -9.84 20.29
N VAL A 273 -1.83 -8.91 19.95
CA VAL A 273 -2.37 -7.93 20.89
C VAL A 273 -3.87 -7.73 20.62
N ASN A 274 -4.63 -7.33 21.61
CA ASN A 274 -6.01 -6.88 21.43
C ASN A 274 -6.10 -5.34 21.57
N GLY A 275 -6.38 -4.70 20.47
CA GLY A 275 -6.51 -3.24 20.35
C GLY A 275 -5.27 -2.56 19.76
N ALA A 276 -5.50 -1.74 18.73
CA ALA A 276 -4.45 -1.11 17.95
C ALA A 276 -3.50 -0.23 18.78
N GLY A 277 -4.03 0.52 19.76
CA GLY A 277 -3.21 1.34 20.65
C GLY A 277 -2.25 0.51 21.50
N LEU A 278 -2.71 -0.63 22.04
CA LEU A 278 -1.88 -1.56 22.79
C LEU A 278 -0.84 -2.24 21.89
N ALA A 279 -1.20 -2.55 20.65
CA ALA A 279 -0.28 -3.12 19.66
C ALA A 279 0.85 -2.14 19.34
N MET A 280 0.56 -0.87 19.09
CA MET A 280 1.59 0.17 18.88
C MET A 280 2.52 0.31 20.09
N SER A 281 1.95 0.39 21.32
CA SER A 281 2.76 0.47 22.53
C SER A 281 3.63 -0.78 22.76
N THR A 282 3.14 -1.96 22.36
CA THR A 282 3.91 -3.20 22.45
C THR A 282 5.09 -3.20 21.48
N MET A 283 4.89 -2.70 20.26
CA MET A 283 5.98 -2.55 19.30
C MET A 283 7.03 -1.53 19.75
N ASP A 284 6.57 -0.40 20.30
CA ASP A 284 7.47 0.66 20.79
C ASP A 284 8.35 0.15 21.94
N ILE A 285 7.78 -0.59 22.90
CA ILE A 285 8.53 -1.10 24.03
C ILE A 285 9.53 -2.19 23.62
N ILE A 286 9.19 -3.05 22.65
CA ILE A 286 10.14 -4.02 22.08
C ILE A 286 11.36 -3.29 21.51
N LYS A 287 11.15 -2.19 20.78
CA LYS A 287 12.23 -1.35 20.26
C LYS A 287 13.05 -0.70 21.36
N LEU A 288 12.41 -0.20 22.41
CA LEU A 288 13.07 0.40 23.55
C LEU A 288 14.02 -0.60 24.25
N TYR A 289 13.65 -1.88 24.31
CA TYR A 289 14.49 -2.94 24.87
C TYR A 289 15.49 -3.54 23.86
N GLY A 290 15.58 -2.97 22.66
CA GLY A 290 16.65 -3.22 21.68
C GLY A 290 16.45 -4.44 20.80
N SER A 291 15.20 -4.72 20.42
CA SER A 291 14.83 -5.67 19.36
C SER A 291 13.80 -5.02 18.43
N GLU A 292 13.39 -5.73 17.37
CA GLU A 292 12.47 -5.22 16.36
C GLU A 292 11.21 -6.10 16.27
N PRO A 293 9.99 -5.51 16.19
CA PRO A 293 8.76 -6.24 15.99
C PRO A 293 8.66 -6.77 14.55
N ALA A 294 8.25 -8.03 14.40
CA ALA A 294 8.06 -8.69 13.10
C ALA A 294 6.71 -8.35 12.46
N ASN A 295 5.76 -7.89 13.25
CA ASN A 295 4.43 -7.54 12.77
C ASN A 295 3.69 -6.63 13.76
N PHE A 296 2.73 -5.88 13.22
CA PHE A 296 1.56 -5.41 13.95
C PHE A 296 0.47 -6.48 13.83
N LEU A 297 -0.19 -6.86 14.92
CA LEU A 297 -1.39 -7.68 14.86
C LEU A 297 -2.35 -7.36 16.00
N ASP A 298 -3.55 -6.94 15.61
CA ASP A 298 -4.67 -6.70 16.51
C ASP A 298 -5.75 -7.77 16.24
N VAL A 299 -5.98 -8.64 17.24
CA VAL A 299 -7.01 -9.68 17.17
C VAL A 299 -8.43 -9.14 17.45
N GLY A 300 -8.53 -7.84 17.83
CA GLY A 300 -9.79 -7.18 18.16
C GLY A 300 -10.37 -7.56 19.52
N GLY A 301 -11.38 -6.83 19.96
CA GLY A 301 -12.05 -7.02 21.27
C GLY A 301 -12.97 -8.22 21.34
N GLY A 302 -13.19 -8.97 20.27
CA GLY A 302 -14.06 -10.15 20.19
C GLY A 302 -13.35 -11.40 19.67
N ALA A 303 -12.03 -11.52 19.90
CA ALA A 303 -11.26 -12.67 19.39
C ALA A 303 -11.77 -14.00 19.94
N THR A 304 -12.03 -14.92 19.03
CA THR A 304 -12.38 -16.31 19.33
C THR A 304 -11.12 -17.18 19.34
N LYS A 305 -11.24 -18.40 19.84
CA LYS A 305 -10.16 -19.39 19.77
C LYS A 305 -9.64 -19.58 18.35
N GLU A 306 -10.53 -19.62 17.37
CA GLU A 306 -10.19 -19.78 15.95
C GLU A 306 -9.35 -18.60 15.45
N LYS A 307 -9.75 -17.36 15.75
CA LYS A 307 -8.97 -16.15 15.39
C LYS A 307 -7.57 -16.15 16.01
N VAL A 308 -7.47 -16.54 17.29
CA VAL A 308 -6.17 -16.67 17.97
C VAL A 308 -5.31 -17.74 17.31
N THR A 309 -5.88 -18.88 16.95
CA THR A 309 -5.14 -19.96 16.26
C THR A 309 -4.61 -19.51 14.90
N GLU A 310 -5.45 -18.85 14.09
CA GLU A 310 -5.02 -18.33 12.79
C GLU A 310 -3.97 -17.21 12.93
N ALA A 311 -4.10 -16.36 13.94
CA ALA A 311 -3.08 -15.35 14.26
C ALA A 311 -1.70 -16.01 14.52
N PHE A 312 -1.65 -17.06 15.34
CA PHE A 312 -0.41 -17.82 15.57
C PHE A 312 0.14 -18.46 14.30
N LYS A 313 -0.70 -19.07 13.46
CA LYS A 313 -0.28 -19.65 12.16
C LYS A 313 0.36 -18.60 11.26
N ILE A 314 -0.24 -17.42 11.18
CA ILE A 314 0.28 -16.31 10.35
C ILE A 314 1.62 -15.83 10.91
N ILE A 315 1.73 -15.57 12.22
CA ILE A 315 2.99 -15.12 12.83
C ILE A 315 4.10 -16.17 12.63
N THR A 316 3.81 -17.44 12.87
CA THR A 316 4.81 -18.54 12.78
C THR A 316 5.16 -18.91 11.34
N SER A 317 4.38 -18.48 10.35
CA SER A 317 4.73 -18.63 8.94
C SER A 317 5.88 -17.72 8.51
N ASP A 318 6.21 -16.71 9.32
CA ASP A 318 7.36 -15.84 9.07
C ASP A 318 8.65 -16.47 9.57
N PRO A 319 9.61 -16.83 8.69
CA PRO A 319 10.85 -17.45 9.08
C PRO A 319 11.78 -16.53 9.90
N ASN A 320 11.53 -15.22 9.91
CA ASN A 320 12.30 -14.25 10.68
C ASN A 320 11.88 -14.22 12.15
N VAL A 321 10.69 -14.74 12.49
CA VAL A 321 10.17 -14.73 13.86
C VAL A 321 10.94 -15.71 14.72
N LYS A 322 11.64 -15.19 15.73
CA LYS A 322 12.44 -15.93 16.70
C LYS A 322 11.79 -16.03 18.09
N GLY A 323 10.74 -15.27 18.33
CA GLY A 323 9.97 -15.29 19.58
C GLY A 323 8.65 -14.57 19.40
N ILE A 324 7.67 -14.87 20.27
CA ILE A 324 6.33 -14.27 20.18
C ILE A 324 5.98 -13.63 21.53
N LEU A 325 5.49 -12.39 21.46
CA LEU A 325 4.90 -11.69 22.60
C LEU A 325 3.39 -11.58 22.41
N VAL A 326 2.64 -12.21 23.31
CA VAL A 326 1.19 -12.06 23.45
C VAL A 326 0.93 -11.06 24.57
N ASN A 327 0.31 -9.93 24.25
CA ASN A 327 0.00 -8.89 25.22
C ASN A 327 -1.50 -8.55 25.15
N ILE A 328 -2.24 -9.03 26.15
CA ILE A 328 -3.70 -8.90 26.19
C ILE A 328 -4.13 -8.07 27.39
N PHE A 329 -4.94 -7.06 27.12
CA PHE A 329 -5.68 -6.34 28.15
C PHE A 329 -7.16 -6.71 28.07
N GLY A 330 -7.63 -7.47 29.07
CA GLY A 330 -9.01 -7.94 29.16
C GLY A 330 -9.96 -6.82 29.60
N GLY A 331 -10.76 -6.36 28.66
CA GLY A 331 -11.91 -5.50 28.93
C GLY A 331 -13.20 -6.29 28.63
N ILE A 332 -13.78 -6.04 27.44
CA ILE A 332 -14.87 -6.84 26.89
C ILE A 332 -14.40 -8.28 26.64
N MET A 333 -13.18 -8.43 26.13
CA MET A 333 -12.50 -9.70 25.99
C MET A 333 -12.01 -10.20 27.36
N ARG A 334 -12.20 -11.48 27.64
CA ARG A 334 -11.81 -12.13 28.89
C ARG A 334 -10.48 -12.85 28.74
N CYS A 335 -9.59 -12.71 29.71
CA CYS A 335 -8.27 -13.33 29.70
C CYS A 335 -8.31 -14.87 29.72
N ASP A 336 -9.30 -15.48 30.33
CA ASP A 336 -9.50 -16.95 30.36
C ASP A 336 -9.77 -17.49 28.94
N VAL A 337 -10.63 -16.84 28.16
CA VAL A 337 -10.95 -17.21 26.76
C VAL A 337 -9.72 -17.13 25.87
N ILE A 338 -8.93 -16.06 26.03
CA ILE A 338 -7.68 -15.90 25.29
C ILE A 338 -6.65 -16.94 25.70
N ALA A 339 -6.51 -17.20 26.99
CA ALA A 339 -5.58 -18.22 27.49
C ALA A 339 -5.89 -19.61 26.93
N GLU A 340 -7.17 -20.01 26.87
CA GLU A 340 -7.60 -21.23 26.19
C GLU A 340 -7.25 -21.24 24.72
N GLY A 341 -7.48 -20.11 24.02
CA GLY A 341 -7.13 -19.93 22.61
C GLY A 341 -5.63 -20.05 22.36
N VAL A 342 -4.81 -19.39 23.17
CA VAL A 342 -3.34 -19.46 23.12
C VAL A 342 -2.86 -20.89 23.34
N VAL A 343 -3.32 -21.57 24.40
CA VAL A 343 -2.94 -22.96 24.70
C VAL A 343 -3.31 -23.90 23.56
N ALA A 344 -4.50 -23.74 23.00
CA ALA A 344 -4.95 -24.56 21.88
C ALA A 344 -4.12 -24.30 20.61
N ALA A 345 -3.88 -23.04 20.30
CA ALA A 345 -3.10 -22.65 19.13
C ALA A 345 -1.65 -23.13 19.21
N VAL A 346 -0.99 -22.95 20.35
CA VAL A 346 0.39 -23.42 20.58
C VAL A 346 0.52 -24.91 20.40
N LYS A 347 -0.48 -25.69 20.90
CA LYS A 347 -0.53 -27.16 20.73
C LYS A 347 -0.75 -27.57 19.27
N GLU A 348 -1.64 -26.86 18.55
CA GLU A 348 -1.98 -27.16 17.15
C GLU A 348 -0.83 -26.83 16.22
N VAL A 349 -0.18 -25.67 16.41
CA VAL A 349 0.93 -25.20 15.58
C VAL A 349 2.25 -25.91 15.91
N GLY A 350 2.39 -26.48 17.13
CA GLY A 350 3.63 -27.08 17.59
C GLY A 350 4.76 -26.07 17.74
N LEU A 351 4.46 -24.94 18.42
CA LEU A 351 5.36 -23.79 18.53
C LEU A 351 6.76 -24.16 19.00
N GLN A 352 7.80 -23.74 18.26
CA GLN A 352 9.19 -24.03 18.55
C GLN A 352 9.96 -22.81 19.08
N VAL A 353 9.39 -21.59 18.99
CA VAL A 353 10.02 -20.36 19.46
C VAL A 353 9.54 -19.98 20.86
N PRO A 354 10.32 -19.22 21.63
CA PRO A 354 9.89 -18.70 22.93
C PRO A 354 8.58 -17.94 22.84
N LEU A 355 7.70 -18.15 23.82
CA LEU A 355 6.42 -17.47 23.95
C LEU A 355 6.36 -16.76 25.30
N VAL A 356 6.23 -15.44 25.27
CA VAL A 356 5.95 -14.61 26.45
C VAL A 356 4.50 -14.17 26.40
N VAL A 357 3.79 -14.33 27.52
CA VAL A 357 2.37 -13.95 27.63
C VAL A 357 2.17 -13.00 28.80
N ARG A 358 1.63 -11.82 28.49
CA ARG A 358 1.15 -10.87 29.48
C ARG A 358 -0.37 -10.78 29.37
N LEU A 359 -1.05 -11.07 30.47
CA LEU A 359 -2.49 -10.92 30.63
C LEU A 359 -2.80 -9.91 31.72
N GLU A 360 -3.77 -9.03 31.49
CA GLU A 360 -4.24 -8.02 32.43
C GLU A 360 -5.76 -7.83 32.25
N GLY A 361 -6.48 -7.45 33.33
CA GLY A 361 -7.91 -7.11 33.26
C GLY A 361 -8.84 -8.26 33.62
N THR A 362 -9.99 -8.38 32.92
CA THR A 362 -11.07 -9.31 33.28
C THR A 362 -10.62 -10.77 33.24
N ASN A 363 -10.84 -11.49 34.31
CA ASN A 363 -10.49 -12.91 34.52
C ASN A 363 -8.98 -13.21 34.36
N VAL A 364 -8.12 -12.27 34.75
CA VAL A 364 -6.65 -12.41 34.61
C VAL A 364 -6.11 -13.59 35.39
N GLU A 365 -6.58 -13.81 36.65
CA GLU A 365 -6.11 -14.91 37.50
C GLU A 365 -6.46 -16.30 36.90
N GLU A 366 -7.66 -16.44 36.37
CA GLU A 366 -8.05 -17.69 35.68
C GLU A 366 -7.26 -17.88 34.39
N GLY A 367 -7.03 -16.81 33.60
CA GLY A 367 -6.18 -16.87 32.42
C GLY A 367 -4.74 -17.28 32.74
N LYS A 368 -4.12 -16.68 33.76
CA LYS A 368 -2.78 -17.07 34.24
C LYS A 368 -2.72 -18.52 34.68
N LYS A 369 -3.75 -19.00 35.37
CA LYS A 369 -3.86 -20.40 35.82
C LYS A 369 -3.93 -21.35 34.62
N ILE A 370 -4.78 -21.10 33.63
CA ILE A 370 -4.89 -21.87 32.40
C ILE A 370 -3.54 -22.00 31.69
N ILE A 371 -2.80 -20.88 31.54
CA ILE A 371 -1.46 -20.89 30.94
C ILE A 371 -0.50 -21.73 31.78
N GLY A 372 -0.45 -21.51 33.10
CA GLY A 372 0.45 -22.24 34.01
C GLY A 372 0.22 -23.74 34.08
N GLU A 373 -1.04 -24.18 34.01
CA GLU A 373 -1.42 -25.59 34.03
C GLU A 373 -1.37 -26.29 32.65
N SER A 374 -1.11 -25.54 31.59
CA SER A 374 -1.11 -26.05 30.20
C SER A 374 -0.01 -27.05 29.87
N GLY A 375 1.07 -27.08 30.68
CA GLY A 375 2.28 -27.86 30.40
C GLY A 375 3.13 -27.37 29.25
N LEU A 376 2.83 -26.16 28.73
CA LEU A 376 3.59 -25.52 27.66
C LEU A 376 4.73 -24.68 28.24
N ASN A 377 5.81 -24.53 27.48
CA ASN A 377 6.92 -23.65 27.84
C ASN A 377 6.55 -22.19 27.52
N VAL A 378 5.70 -21.60 28.37
CA VAL A 378 5.24 -20.22 28.26
C VAL A 378 5.83 -19.39 29.40
N ILE A 379 6.42 -18.26 29.06
CA ILE A 379 6.98 -17.31 30.03
C ILE A 379 5.89 -16.32 30.38
N ALA A 380 5.42 -16.32 31.61
CA ALA A 380 4.46 -15.33 32.10
C ALA A 380 5.16 -13.99 32.40
N ALA A 381 4.48 -12.89 32.08
CA ALA A 381 4.94 -11.55 32.39
C ALA A 381 3.91 -10.77 33.23
N ASP A 382 4.40 -9.94 34.13
CA ASP A 382 3.57 -9.19 35.07
C ASP A 382 3.10 -7.85 34.51
N ASP A 383 3.98 -7.14 33.80
CA ASP A 383 3.65 -5.89 33.14
C ASP A 383 4.26 -5.81 31.71
N LEU A 384 4.04 -4.70 31.03
CA LEU A 384 4.48 -4.53 29.64
C LEU A 384 6.00 -4.44 29.51
N GLY A 385 6.68 -3.81 30.49
CA GLY A 385 8.14 -3.72 30.55
C GLY A 385 8.79 -5.08 30.79
N ASP A 386 8.30 -5.81 31.79
CA ASP A 386 8.71 -7.19 32.09
C ASP A 386 8.50 -8.13 30.91
N ALA A 387 7.37 -7.96 30.18
CA ALA A 387 7.11 -8.73 28.98
C ALA A 387 8.13 -8.49 27.86
N ALA A 388 8.47 -7.21 27.63
CA ALA A 388 9.47 -6.83 26.62
C ALA A 388 10.87 -7.31 27.01
N GLU A 389 11.27 -7.16 28.27
CA GLU A 389 12.56 -7.64 28.77
C GLU A 389 12.69 -9.16 28.56
N LYS A 390 11.69 -9.92 28.99
CA LYS A 390 11.67 -11.38 28.88
C LYS A 390 11.73 -11.87 27.44
N ILE A 391 10.93 -11.30 26.54
CA ILE A 391 10.95 -11.77 25.15
C ILE A 391 12.24 -11.40 24.44
N VAL A 392 12.78 -10.20 24.66
CA VAL A 392 14.05 -9.77 24.08
C VAL A 392 15.20 -10.64 24.61
N ALA A 393 15.24 -10.93 25.91
CA ALA A 393 16.23 -11.82 26.51
C ALA A 393 16.12 -13.25 25.95
N ALA A 394 14.91 -13.78 25.79
CA ALA A 394 14.68 -15.12 25.25
C ALA A 394 15.14 -15.23 23.78
N VAL A 395 14.91 -14.21 22.96
CA VAL A 395 15.33 -14.19 21.55
C VAL A 395 16.84 -14.02 21.41
N LYS A 396 17.49 -13.20 22.27
CA LYS A 396 18.95 -13.00 22.24
C LYS A 396 19.75 -14.14 22.83
N GLY A 397 19.13 -14.97 23.65
CA GLY A 397 19.76 -16.13 24.31
C GLY A 397 19.52 -17.46 23.62
N ALA A 398 18.78 -17.47 22.52
CA ALA A 398 18.37 -18.65 21.77
C ALA A 398 19.37 -19.03 20.68
#